data_1a78c1eda232375e6e6fc1fbeb2f0c42
#
_entry.id   1a78c1eda232375e6e6fc1fbeb2f0c42
#
_cell.length_a   1.000
_cell.length_b   1.000
_cell.length_c   1.000
_cell.angle_alpha   90.00
_cell.angle_beta   90.00
_cell.angle_gamma   90.00
#
_symmetry.space_group_name_H-M   'P 1'
#
loop_
_entity.id
_entity.type
_entity.pdbx_description
1 polymer ?
#
loop_
_entity_poly.entity_id
_entity_poly.type
_entity_poly.pdbx_seq_one_letter_code
_entity_poly.pdbx_strand_id
1 'polypeptide(L)'
;MRVNGLLHYGLQVPSLETGQNFYSSFGLDTAERDNSLVVRCSGRDLDQTVLTEGPEKRLHHVAFSVDAGSLPNWQRHLETLDIRIVDPPRQVSGGLWFRDPDANLVNLREEALAPWRPFDTLPANFGDEIRRVDQALWPTLNEKTQPRRLGHVLIFSSDNTRSEEFYRRSLGLRLSDRIPGIATFMNTGSGDHHVFGFIQSTHPGLHHSSWEVANLDQIAVGARSMAEAGHTTGWGLGRHSVGSNLFHYIRDPWGSWIEYFSDIDQITEKWEPQDWDTSPAVWCPVMPGEFIVNQESKPE
;
A
#
# COMPACT_ATOMS: atom_id res chain seq x y z
N MET A 1 -8.13 19.32 -9.34
CA MET A 1 -8.35 17.95 -9.87
C MET A 1 -8.08 16.97 -8.74
N ARG A 2 -8.58 15.75 -8.78
CA ARG A 2 -8.35 14.69 -7.78
C ARG A 2 -8.24 13.35 -8.48
N VAL A 3 -7.29 12.53 -8.07
CA VAL A 3 -7.15 11.13 -8.51
C VAL A 3 -8.25 10.26 -7.92
N ASN A 4 -8.57 9.14 -8.58
CA ASN A 4 -9.60 8.20 -8.10
C ASN A 4 -9.11 7.31 -6.96
N GLY A 5 -7.81 7.00 -6.91
CA GLY A 5 -7.18 6.17 -5.88
C GLY A 5 -5.79 5.71 -6.25
N LEU A 6 -5.15 5.03 -5.31
CA LEU A 6 -3.90 4.31 -5.55
C LEU A 6 -4.18 3.12 -6.47
N LEU A 7 -3.41 2.99 -7.55
CA LEU A 7 -3.56 1.92 -8.54
C LEU A 7 -2.55 0.80 -8.29
N HIS A 8 -1.26 1.13 -8.31
CA HIS A 8 -0.17 0.20 -8.04
C HIS A 8 1.09 0.93 -7.61
N TYR A 9 2.09 0.17 -7.18
CA TYR A 9 3.46 0.65 -7.02
C TYR A 9 4.43 -0.25 -7.78
N GLY A 10 5.61 0.29 -8.10
CA GLY A 10 6.69 -0.46 -8.74
C GLY A 10 7.92 -0.53 -7.86
N LEU A 11 8.61 -1.65 -7.90
CA LEU A 11 9.93 -1.84 -7.29
C LEU A 11 10.94 -2.30 -8.31
N GLN A 12 12.16 -1.80 -8.19
CA GLN A 12 13.33 -2.45 -8.74
C GLN A 12 13.88 -3.41 -7.67
N VAL A 13 14.21 -4.64 -8.06
CA VAL A 13 14.65 -5.69 -7.12
C VAL A 13 15.78 -6.53 -7.75
N PRO A 14 16.68 -7.14 -6.94
CA PRO A 14 17.78 -7.94 -7.47
C PRO A 14 17.36 -9.25 -8.15
N SER A 15 16.17 -9.78 -7.86
CA SER A 15 15.70 -11.07 -8.39
C SER A 15 14.18 -11.09 -8.48
N LEU A 16 13.66 -11.28 -9.69
CA LEU A 16 12.22 -11.48 -9.91
C LEU A 16 11.74 -12.83 -9.36
N GLU A 17 12.56 -13.88 -9.41
CA GLU A 17 12.24 -15.19 -8.84
C GLU A 17 12.02 -15.11 -7.33
N THR A 18 12.89 -14.40 -6.61
CA THR A 18 12.71 -14.14 -5.18
C THR A 18 11.38 -13.40 -4.92
N GLY A 19 11.04 -12.42 -5.75
CA GLY A 19 9.77 -11.70 -5.69
C GLY A 19 8.58 -12.62 -5.93
N GLN A 20 8.64 -13.46 -6.97
CA GLN A 20 7.60 -14.42 -7.29
C GLN A 20 7.30 -15.34 -6.11
N ASN A 21 8.35 -15.94 -5.53
CA ASN A 21 8.22 -16.85 -4.39
C ASN A 21 7.61 -16.14 -3.17
N PHE A 22 8.07 -14.93 -2.87
CA PHE A 22 7.59 -14.14 -1.74
C PHE A 22 6.12 -13.75 -1.88
N TYR A 23 5.74 -13.08 -2.97
CA TYR A 23 4.37 -12.62 -3.19
C TYR A 23 3.38 -13.79 -3.36
N SER A 24 3.80 -14.89 -3.98
CA SER A 24 2.98 -16.11 -4.06
C SER A 24 2.76 -16.74 -2.68
N SER A 25 3.76 -16.73 -1.80
CA SER A 25 3.61 -17.16 -0.41
C SER A 25 2.66 -16.27 0.38
N PHE A 26 2.66 -14.97 0.08
CA PHE A 26 1.76 -13.98 0.69
C PHE A 26 0.29 -14.14 0.24
N GLY A 27 0.00 -14.93 -0.79
CA GLY A 27 -1.36 -15.19 -1.28
C GLY A 27 -1.77 -14.34 -2.47
N LEU A 28 -0.80 -13.81 -3.19
CA LEU A 28 -0.99 -13.03 -4.41
C LEU A 28 -0.63 -13.86 -5.65
N ASP A 29 -1.28 -13.57 -6.76
CA ASP A 29 -0.94 -14.16 -8.05
C ASP A 29 0.18 -13.35 -8.71
N THR A 30 1.09 -14.04 -9.38
CA THR A 30 2.23 -13.44 -10.09
C THR A 30 2.23 -13.86 -11.55
N ALA A 31 2.64 -12.97 -12.45
CA ALA A 31 2.80 -13.27 -13.87
C ALA A 31 3.98 -12.49 -14.46
N GLU A 32 4.74 -13.12 -15.33
CA GLU A 32 5.78 -12.45 -16.11
C GLU A 32 5.15 -11.62 -17.24
N ARG A 33 5.67 -10.40 -17.45
CA ARG A 33 5.30 -9.52 -18.54
C ARG A 33 6.49 -8.65 -18.95
N ASP A 34 6.93 -8.75 -20.20
CA ASP A 34 7.93 -7.84 -20.81
C ASP A 34 9.18 -7.58 -19.93
N ASN A 35 9.81 -8.62 -19.39
CA ASN A 35 10.93 -8.56 -18.46
C ASN A 35 10.61 -7.94 -17.08
N SER A 36 9.36 -7.95 -16.69
CA SER A 36 8.90 -7.59 -15.36
C SER A 36 8.04 -8.70 -14.75
N LEU A 37 7.88 -8.68 -13.43
CA LEU A 37 6.93 -9.52 -12.73
C LEU A 37 5.79 -8.63 -12.24
N VAL A 38 4.57 -8.94 -12.66
CA VAL A 38 3.37 -8.27 -12.14
C VAL A 38 2.73 -9.09 -11.04
N VAL A 39 2.21 -8.40 -10.03
CA VAL A 39 1.58 -9.01 -8.85
C VAL A 39 0.14 -8.52 -8.74
N ARG A 40 -0.78 -9.45 -8.49
CA ARG A 40 -2.23 -9.23 -8.48
C ARG A 40 -2.89 -9.92 -7.31
N CYS A 41 -4.02 -9.42 -6.89
CA CYS A 41 -4.93 -10.21 -6.06
C CYS A 41 -5.57 -11.32 -6.89
N SER A 42 -5.77 -12.48 -6.29
CA SER A 42 -6.32 -13.66 -6.98
C SER A 42 -7.67 -13.37 -7.66
N GLY A 43 -7.79 -13.84 -8.89
CA GLY A 43 -8.98 -13.64 -9.72
C GLY A 43 -9.21 -12.20 -10.19
N ARG A 44 -8.17 -11.37 -10.22
CA ARG A 44 -8.21 -10.00 -10.75
C ARG A 44 -7.19 -9.80 -11.86
N ASP A 45 -7.56 -9.00 -12.88
CA ASP A 45 -6.69 -8.62 -13.99
C ASP A 45 -5.99 -7.27 -13.79
N LEU A 46 -6.03 -6.72 -12.58
CA LEU A 46 -5.38 -5.46 -12.25
C LEU A 46 -4.00 -5.70 -11.64
N ASP A 47 -2.96 -5.16 -12.26
CA ASP A 47 -1.61 -5.16 -11.72
C ASP A 47 -1.56 -4.18 -10.53
N GLN A 48 -1.15 -4.67 -9.35
CA GLN A 48 -1.09 -3.87 -8.13
C GLN A 48 0.34 -3.70 -7.62
N THR A 49 1.27 -4.50 -8.14
CA THR A 49 2.71 -4.28 -7.99
C THR A 49 3.41 -4.66 -9.29
N VAL A 50 4.44 -3.90 -9.67
CA VAL A 50 5.29 -4.18 -10.83
C VAL A 50 6.74 -4.27 -10.35
N LEU A 51 7.35 -5.45 -10.50
CA LEU A 51 8.76 -5.66 -10.17
C LEU A 51 9.60 -5.65 -11.43
N THR A 52 10.71 -4.93 -11.41
CA THR A 52 11.72 -4.90 -12.46
C THR A 52 13.08 -5.30 -11.90
N GLU A 53 13.94 -5.94 -12.67
CA GLU A 53 15.28 -6.27 -12.19
C GLU A 53 16.20 -5.05 -12.13
N GLY A 54 17.06 -5.04 -11.11
CA GLY A 54 18.10 -4.05 -10.92
C GLY A 54 19.11 -4.48 -9.86
N PRO A 55 20.19 -3.72 -9.67
CA PRO A 55 21.30 -4.13 -8.79
C PRO A 55 20.92 -4.19 -7.31
N GLU A 56 19.93 -3.42 -6.89
CA GLU A 56 19.46 -3.32 -5.52
C GLU A 56 17.97 -2.99 -5.49
N LYS A 57 17.33 -3.18 -4.33
CA LYS A 57 15.93 -2.80 -4.14
C LYS A 57 15.80 -1.28 -4.08
N ARG A 58 14.89 -0.75 -4.90
CA ARG A 58 14.49 0.66 -4.89
C ARG A 58 13.00 0.82 -5.18
N LEU A 59 12.37 1.78 -4.55
CA LEU A 59 11.07 2.26 -4.99
C LEU A 59 11.24 2.81 -6.42
N HIS A 60 10.55 2.20 -7.38
CA HIS A 60 10.61 2.62 -8.78
C HIS A 60 9.58 3.72 -9.06
N HIS A 61 8.32 3.50 -8.68
CA HIS A 61 7.23 4.47 -8.86
C HIS A 61 6.02 4.16 -7.99
N VAL A 62 5.14 5.16 -7.89
CA VAL A 62 3.76 5.01 -7.40
C VAL A 62 2.79 5.46 -8.51
N ALA A 63 1.68 4.74 -8.69
CA ALA A 63 0.71 5.02 -9.74
C ALA A 63 -0.68 5.27 -9.17
N PHE A 64 -1.37 6.26 -9.73
CA PHE A 64 -2.72 6.64 -9.34
C PHE A 64 -3.67 6.55 -10.54
N SER A 65 -4.89 6.12 -10.26
CA SER A 65 -5.97 6.04 -11.23
C SER A 65 -6.59 7.42 -11.48
N VAL A 66 -6.84 7.72 -12.73
CA VAL A 66 -7.58 8.91 -13.20
C VAL A 66 -8.64 8.51 -14.21
N ASP A 67 -9.61 9.39 -14.45
CA ASP A 67 -10.69 9.14 -15.41
C ASP A 67 -10.17 9.00 -16.84
N ALA A 68 -10.81 8.15 -17.62
CA ALA A 68 -10.49 7.96 -19.03
C ALA A 68 -10.61 9.28 -19.81
N GLY A 69 -9.66 9.58 -20.68
CA GLY A 69 -9.58 10.80 -21.48
C GLY A 69 -9.14 12.04 -20.68
N SER A 70 -8.73 11.91 -19.42
CA SER A 70 -8.38 13.04 -18.56
C SER A 70 -6.90 13.44 -18.56
N LEU A 71 -5.99 12.61 -19.08
CA LEU A 71 -4.54 12.90 -19.05
C LEU A 71 -4.15 14.27 -19.64
N PRO A 72 -4.76 14.78 -20.74
CA PRO A 72 -4.43 16.13 -21.22
C PRO A 72 -4.81 17.25 -20.24
N ASN A 73 -5.85 17.04 -19.42
CA ASN A 73 -6.23 17.99 -18.37
C ASN A 73 -5.26 17.91 -17.18
N TRP A 74 -4.83 16.71 -16.82
CA TRP A 74 -3.82 16.49 -15.79
C TRP A 74 -2.47 17.10 -16.19
N GLN A 75 -2.06 16.93 -17.45
CA GLN A 75 -0.83 17.56 -17.93
C GLN A 75 -0.88 19.08 -17.74
N ARG A 76 -1.95 19.75 -18.22
CA ARG A 76 -2.12 21.18 -18.04
C ARG A 76 -2.14 21.59 -16.56
N HIS A 77 -2.82 20.83 -15.72
CA HIS A 77 -2.84 21.09 -14.28
C HIS A 77 -1.43 21.04 -13.67
N LEU A 78 -0.65 20.01 -13.95
CA LEU A 78 0.71 19.87 -13.45
C LEU A 78 1.63 20.99 -13.99
N GLU A 79 1.49 21.39 -15.25
CA GLU A 79 2.21 22.52 -15.85
C GLU A 79 1.90 23.84 -15.13
N THR A 80 0.63 24.08 -14.69
CA THR A 80 0.30 25.27 -13.88
C THR A 80 0.94 25.31 -12.50
N LEU A 81 1.45 24.17 -12.04
CA LEU A 81 2.17 24.01 -10.78
C LEU A 81 3.69 23.95 -10.96
N ASP A 82 4.19 24.24 -12.18
CA ASP A 82 5.60 24.11 -12.56
C ASP A 82 6.17 22.68 -12.36
N ILE A 83 5.30 21.67 -12.44
CA ILE A 83 5.70 20.26 -12.35
C ILE A 83 6.03 19.75 -13.75
N ARG A 84 7.30 19.39 -13.94
CA ARG A 84 7.78 18.91 -15.23
C ARG A 84 7.32 17.47 -15.50
N ILE A 85 6.71 17.27 -16.66
CA ILE A 85 6.44 15.94 -17.21
C ILE A 85 7.75 15.31 -17.69
N VAL A 86 7.93 14.03 -17.40
CA VAL A 86 9.10 13.25 -17.81
C VAL A 86 8.68 12.09 -18.70
N ASP A 87 9.62 11.57 -19.48
CA ASP A 87 9.39 10.39 -20.29
C ASP A 87 9.14 9.15 -19.41
N PRO A 88 8.29 8.21 -19.86
CA PRO A 88 8.08 6.96 -19.14
C PRO A 88 9.38 6.16 -19.03
N PRO A 89 9.62 5.46 -17.91
CA PRO A 89 10.75 4.57 -17.78
C PRO A 89 10.64 3.41 -18.79
N ARG A 90 11.79 2.85 -19.21
CA ARG A 90 11.84 1.83 -20.29
C ARG A 90 11.02 0.57 -19.99
N GLN A 91 10.94 0.18 -18.71
CA GLN A 91 10.29 -1.05 -18.28
C GLN A 91 8.78 -0.91 -18.04
N VAL A 92 8.27 0.31 -17.93
CA VAL A 92 6.85 0.57 -17.62
C VAL A 92 6.32 1.65 -18.55
N SER A 93 5.47 1.26 -19.48
CA SER A 93 4.90 2.18 -20.49
C SER A 93 3.56 2.76 -20.07
N GLY A 94 3.15 3.84 -20.74
CA GLY A 94 1.82 4.45 -20.62
C GLY A 94 1.67 5.41 -19.46
N GLY A 95 0.57 6.18 -19.49
CA GLY A 95 0.25 7.18 -18.48
C GLY A 95 1.06 8.47 -18.60
N LEU A 96 0.85 9.36 -17.64
CA LEU A 96 1.55 10.64 -17.50
C LEU A 96 2.54 10.54 -16.34
N TRP A 97 3.81 10.88 -16.57
CA TRP A 97 4.90 10.70 -15.62
C TRP A 97 5.50 12.02 -15.16
N PHE A 98 5.76 12.12 -13.88
CA PHE A 98 6.47 13.26 -13.27
C PHE A 98 7.19 12.80 -12.01
N ARG A 99 7.90 13.72 -11.34
CA ARG A 99 8.61 13.42 -10.10
C ARG A 99 8.02 14.20 -8.94
N ASP A 100 7.99 13.56 -7.79
CA ASP A 100 7.71 14.22 -6.52
C ASP A 100 8.95 14.99 -5.98
N PRO A 101 8.85 15.71 -4.85
CA PRO A 101 9.95 16.47 -4.28
C PRO A 101 11.17 15.63 -3.86
N ASP A 102 10.99 14.35 -3.61
CA ASP A 102 12.07 13.41 -3.29
C ASP A 102 12.56 12.64 -4.53
N ALA A 103 12.18 13.11 -5.72
CA ALA A 103 12.51 12.55 -7.04
C ALA A 103 11.91 11.15 -7.32
N ASN A 104 10.97 10.65 -6.49
CA ASN A 104 10.22 9.45 -6.83
C ASN A 104 9.40 9.67 -8.09
N LEU A 105 9.33 8.65 -8.95
CA LEU A 105 8.46 8.68 -10.12
C LEU A 105 7.00 8.51 -9.68
N VAL A 106 6.14 9.37 -10.21
CA VAL A 106 4.68 9.31 -10.05
C VAL A 106 4.05 9.13 -11.41
N ASN A 107 3.09 8.21 -11.51
CA ASN A 107 2.40 7.88 -12.75
C ASN A 107 0.89 8.09 -12.60
N LEU A 108 0.27 8.80 -13.53
CA LEU A 108 -1.19 8.87 -13.66
C LEU A 108 -1.64 7.98 -14.81
N ARG A 109 -2.61 7.10 -14.56
CA ARG A 109 -3.09 6.12 -15.53
C ARG A 109 -4.61 6.18 -15.66
N GLU A 110 -5.08 6.13 -16.90
CA GLU A 110 -6.51 6.01 -17.23
C GLU A 110 -6.97 4.56 -17.09
N GLU A 111 -6.69 3.97 -15.93
CA GLU A 111 -7.07 2.62 -15.57
C GLU A 111 -8.03 2.67 -14.38
N ALA A 112 -9.13 1.95 -14.46
CA ALA A 112 -10.09 1.88 -13.37
C ALA A 112 -9.51 1.10 -12.18
N LEU A 113 -9.82 1.53 -10.98
CA LEU A 113 -9.56 0.75 -9.76
C LEU A 113 -10.31 -0.57 -9.81
N ALA A 114 -9.76 -1.60 -9.15
CA ALA A 114 -10.45 -2.86 -9.02
C ALA A 114 -11.83 -2.65 -8.36
N PRO A 115 -12.91 -3.18 -8.96
CA PRO A 115 -14.23 -3.07 -8.34
C PRO A 115 -14.23 -3.75 -6.98
N TRP A 116 -14.97 -3.17 -6.05
CA TRP A 116 -15.15 -3.79 -4.74
C TRP A 116 -15.80 -5.17 -4.89
N ARG A 117 -15.28 -6.15 -4.15
CA ARG A 117 -15.86 -7.50 -4.04
C ARG A 117 -15.96 -7.86 -2.57
N PRO A 118 -17.09 -8.44 -2.11
CA PRO A 118 -17.18 -8.99 -0.77
C PRO A 118 -16.17 -10.13 -0.62
N PHE A 119 -15.77 -10.39 0.61
CA PHE A 119 -15.07 -11.63 0.93
C PHE A 119 -16.09 -12.78 1.06
N ASP A 120 -15.70 -13.94 0.57
CA ASP A 120 -16.47 -15.18 0.78
C ASP A 120 -16.01 -15.83 2.10
N THR A 121 -16.40 -15.24 3.21
CA THR A 121 -16.04 -15.71 4.55
C THR A 121 -17.28 -15.79 5.43
N LEU A 122 -17.29 -16.76 6.35
CA LEU A 122 -18.33 -16.82 7.35
C LEU A 122 -18.24 -15.62 8.29
N PRO A 123 -19.40 -15.07 8.70
CA PRO A 123 -19.42 -13.93 9.61
C PRO A 123 -18.87 -14.32 10.98
N ALA A 124 -18.18 -13.40 11.62
CA ALA A 124 -17.80 -13.51 13.02
C ALA A 124 -18.99 -13.20 13.94
N ASN A 125 -18.99 -13.80 15.12
CA ASN A 125 -19.88 -13.43 16.19
C ASN A 125 -19.16 -12.42 17.09
N PHE A 126 -19.75 -11.24 17.31
CA PHE A 126 -19.18 -10.18 18.12
C PHE A 126 -20.15 -9.75 19.21
N GLY A 127 -19.79 -9.93 20.48
CA GLY A 127 -20.61 -9.50 21.59
C GLY A 127 -22.05 -10.00 21.47
N ASP A 128 -22.99 -9.09 21.35
CA ASP A 128 -24.43 -9.39 21.24
C ASP A 128 -24.86 -9.74 19.80
N GLU A 129 -23.99 -9.58 18.82
CA GLU A 129 -24.28 -9.89 17.42
C GLU A 129 -23.93 -11.36 17.10
N ILE A 130 -24.91 -12.24 17.16
CA ILE A 130 -24.79 -13.64 16.76
C ILE A 130 -25.19 -13.75 15.28
N ARG A 131 -24.22 -13.82 14.41
CA ARG A 131 -24.42 -13.91 12.94
C ARG A 131 -24.17 -15.31 12.38
N ARG A 132 -23.41 -16.15 13.11
CA ARG A 132 -23.05 -17.51 12.71
C ARG A 132 -23.66 -18.51 13.69
N VAL A 133 -24.65 -19.27 13.21
CA VAL A 133 -25.37 -20.31 13.94
C VAL A 133 -25.27 -21.62 13.16
N ASP A 134 -25.02 -22.74 13.84
CA ASP A 134 -24.88 -24.08 13.26
C ASP A 134 -23.85 -24.19 12.13
N GLN A 135 -22.86 -23.31 12.09
CA GLN A 135 -21.79 -23.29 11.13
C GLN A 135 -20.43 -23.28 11.82
N ALA A 136 -19.55 -24.21 11.44
CA ALA A 136 -18.19 -24.28 11.94
C ALA A 136 -17.27 -23.36 11.11
N LEU A 137 -16.47 -22.53 11.79
CA LEU A 137 -15.50 -21.64 11.13
C LEU A 137 -14.26 -22.40 10.62
N TRP A 138 -13.90 -23.49 11.29
CA TRP A 138 -12.68 -24.25 11.01
C TRP A 138 -12.41 -24.60 9.54
N PRO A 139 -13.37 -25.06 8.73
CA PRO A 139 -13.09 -25.39 7.33
C PRO A 139 -12.59 -24.20 6.52
N THR A 140 -13.11 -22.97 6.78
CA THR A 140 -12.73 -21.77 6.05
C THR A 140 -11.38 -21.19 6.49
N LEU A 141 -10.94 -21.49 7.71
CA LEU A 141 -9.63 -21.08 8.23
C LEU A 141 -8.48 -21.99 7.79
N ASN A 142 -8.77 -23.07 7.09
CA ASN A 142 -7.75 -23.96 6.56
C ASN A 142 -7.35 -23.61 5.10
N GLU A 143 -8.00 -22.63 4.53
CA GLU A 143 -7.70 -22.11 3.20
C GLU A 143 -6.57 -21.08 3.28
N LYS A 144 -5.81 -20.96 2.19
CA LYS A 144 -4.75 -19.95 2.06
C LYS A 144 -5.38 -18.54 2.08
N THR A 145 -4.80 -17.65 2.85
CA THR A 145 -5.19 -16.23 2.83
C THR A 145 -5.02 -15.64 1.44
N GLN A 146 -6.05 -14.96 0.95
CA GLN A 146 -6.06 -14.28 -0.34
C GLN A 146 -6.46 -12.82 -0.15
N PRO A 147 -5.52 -11.87 -0.30
CA PRO A 147 -5.84 -10.46 -0.27
C PRO A 147 -6.83 -10.06 -1.37
N ARG A 148 -7.71 -9.11 -1.07
CA ARG A 148 -8.74 -8.60 -2.00
C ARG A 148 -8.25 -7.47 -2.88
N ARG A 149 -7.41 -6.59 -2.34
CA ARG A 149 -6.86 -5.40 -2.99
C ARG A 149 -5.62 -4.89 -2.28
N LEU A 150 -4.81 -4.13 -3.01
CA LEU A 150 -3.88 -3.18 -2.42
C LEU A 150 -4.69 -2.04 -1.79
N GLY A 151 -4.60 -1.86 -0.49
CA GLY A 151 -5.32 -0.83 0.24
C GLY A 151 -4.55 0.48 0.30
N HIS A 152 -3.29 0.42 0.72
CA HIS A 152 -2.44 1.60 0.81
C HIS A 152 -0.96 1.28 0.60
N VAL A 153 -0.19 2.34 0.31
CA VAL A 153 1.27 2.33 0.26
C VAL A 153 1.79 3.50 1.06
N LEU A 154 2.72 3.25 1.97
CA LEU A 154 3.50 4.30 2.61
C LEU A 154 4.93 4.28 2.09
N ILE A 155 5.44 5.46 1.77
CA ILE A 155 6.81 5.65 1.32
C ILE A 155 7.60 6.45 2.34
N PHE A 156 8.90 6.28 2.36
CA PHE A 156 9.79 7.18 3.10
C PHE A 156 9.90 8.51 2.37
N SER A 157 9.86 9.60 3.14
CA SER A 157 10.07 10.96 2.63
C SER A 157 11.11 11.69 3.45
N SER A 158 11.93 12.50 2.78
CA SER A 158 12.91 13.35 3.44
C SER A 158 12.29 14.56 4.15
N ASP A 159 11.04 14.91 3.79
CA ASP A 159 10.24 15.99 4.40
C ASP A 159 8.75 15.71 4.18
N ASN A 160 8.08 15.14 5.20
CA ASN A 160 6.67 14.80 5.13
C ASN A 160 5.76 16.00 4.84
N THR A 161 6.09 17.20 5.37
CA THR A 161 5.29 18.41 5.16
C THR A 161 5.34 18.85 3.69
N ARG A 162 6.53 18.85 3.10
CA ARG A 162 6.73 19.17 1.68
C ARG A 162 6.04 18.14 0.78
N SER A 163 6.14 16.87 1.11
CA SER A 163 5.49 15.79 0.35
C SER A 163 3.96 15.87 0.45
N GLU A 164 3.39 16.09 1.63
CA GLU A 164 1.95 16.30 1.81
C GLU A 164 1.44 17.45 0.94
N GLU A 165 2.09 18.63 1.02
CA GLU A 165 1.68 19.79 0.23
C GLU A 165 1.77 19.51 -1.27
N PHE A 166 2.82 18.82 -1.72
CA PHE A 166 2.97 18.44 -3.12
C PHE A 166 1.83 17.54 -3.59
N TYR A 167 1.55 16.44 -2.90
CA TYR A 167 0.52 15.48 -3.31
C TYR A 167 -0.89 16.06 -3.15
N ARG A 168 -1.09 16.96 -2.19
CA ARG A 168 -2.33 17.72 -2.06
C ARG A 168 -2.59 18.62 -3.26
N ARG A 169 -1.59 19.35 -3.73
CA ARG A 169 -1.71 20.30 -4.86
C ARG A 169 -1.72 19.59 -6.20
N SER A 170 -0.83 18.63 -6.40
CA SER A 170 -0.65 17.94 -7.68
C SER A 170 -1.75 16.92 -7.96
N LEU A 171 -2.15 16.12 -6.97
CA LEU A 171 -3.09 14.99 -7.14
C LEU A 171 -4.44 15.19 -6.46
N GLY A 172 -4.62 16.26 -5.69
CA GLY A 172 -5.85 16.51 -4.95
C GLY A 172 -6.07 15.55 -3.77
N LEU A 173 -5.02 14.86 -3.31
CA LEU A 173 -5.10 14.07 -2.09
C LEU A 173 -5.41 14.96 -0.90
N ARG A 174 -6.09 14.42 0.09
CA ARG A 174 -6.44 15.12 1.32
C ARG A 174 -5.68 14.51 2.48
N LEU A 175 -5.33 15.33 3.44
CA LEU A 175 -4.81 14.86 4.71
C LEU A 175 -5.91 14.06 5.43
N SER A 176 -5.55 12.90 5.95
CA SER A 176 -6.36 12.14 6.90
C SER A 176 -5.95 12.49 8.31
N ASP A 177 -4.72 12.15 8.68
CA ASP A 177 -4.16 12.41 9.99
C ASP A 177 -2.64 12.46 9.95
N ARG A 178 -2.00 12.91 11.03
CA ARG A 178 -0.54 12.85 11.24
C ARG A 178 -0.19 12.26 12.60
N ILE A 179 0.98 11.65 12.64
CA ILE A 179 1.78 11.50 13.87
C ILE A 179 2.97 12.44 13.66
N PRO A 180 2.97 13.63 14.29
CA PRO A 180 3.94 14.68 14.01
C PRO A 180 5.40 14.20 14.10
N GLY A 181 6.19 14.51 13.06
CA GLY A 181 7.59 14.09 12.95
C GLY A 181 7.80 12.61 12.61
N ILE A 182 6.75 11.82 12.46
CA ILE A 182 6.82 10.38 12.18
C ILE A 182 6.09 10.04 10.89
N ALA A 183 4.78 10.27 10.82
CA ALA A 183 3.95 9.80 9.72
C ALA A 183 2.90 10.83 9.28
N THR A 184 2.56 10.81 8.00
CA THR A 184 1.45 11.56 7.40
C THR A 184 0.62 10.63 6.55
N PHE A 185 -0.70 10.63 6.73
CA PHE A 185 -1.66 9.76 6.07
C PHE A 185 -2.58 10.56 5.16
N MET A 186 -2.80 10.09 3.92
CA MET A 186 -3.58 10.81 2.90
C MET A 186 -4.65 9.92 2.26
N ASN A 187 -5.77 10.55 1.88
CA ASN A 187 -6.93 9.90 1.27
C ASN A 187 -7.38 10.61 -0.03
N THR A 188 -8.35 10.02 -0.70
CA THR A 188 -8.96 10.54 -1.93
C THR A 188 -10.34 11.19 -1.71
N GLY A 189 -10.66 11.57 -0.48
CA GLY A 189 -11.89 12.31 -0.11
C GLY A 189 -12.97 11.46 0.54
N SER A 190 -13.03 10.16 0.23
CA SER A 190 -13.94 9.20 0.88
C SER A 190 -13.41 7.77 0.71
N GLY A 191 -13.90 6.85 1.51
CA GLY A 191 -13.46 5.46 1.56
C GLY A 191 -12.50 5.22 2.72
N ASP A 192 -11.42 4.48 2.46
CA ASP A 192 -10.43 4.18 3.50
C ASP A 192 -9.81 5.45 4.09
N HIS A 193 -9.56 5.41 5.40
CA HIS A 193 -8.88 6.47 6.12
C HIS A 193 -7.63 6.97 5.38
N HIS A 194 -6.85 6.06 4.85
CA HIS A 194 -5.73 6.42 3.98
C HIS A 194 -5.49 5.38 2.89
N VAL A 195 -5.01 5.87 1.75
CA VAL A 195 -4.58 5.06 0.60
C VAL A 195 -3.11 5.28 0.28
N PHE A 196 -2.54 6.38 0.77
CA PHE A 196 -1.16 6.76 0.57
C PHE A 196 -0.63 7.54 1.77
N GLY A 197 0.68 7.57 1.98
CA GLY A 197 1.27 8.34 3.07
C GLY A 197 2.79 8.28 3.12
N PHE A 198 3.33 8.94 4.14
CA PHE A 198 4.75 9.15 4.30
C PHE A 198 5.22 8.79 5.70
N ILE A 199 6.38 8.15 5.78
CA ILE A 199 7.16 8.00 7.02
C ILE A 199 8.40 8.89 6.90
N GLN A 200 8.65 9.71 7.91
CA GLN A 200 9.79 10.61 7.94
C GLN A 200 11.11 9.83 7.91
N SER A 201 11.98 10.21 7.00
CA SER A 201 13.30 9.59 6.81
C SER A 201 14.32 10.63 6.38
N THR A 202 15.53 10.21 6.04
CA THR A 202 16.57 11.07 5.46
C THR A 202 16.63 11.00 3.94
N HIS A 203 15.86 10.09 3.32
CA HIS A 203 15.81 9.84 1.88
C HIS A 203 14.58 9.03 1.51
N PRO A 204 14.15 9.04 0.22
CA PRO A 204 13.01 8.29 -0.25
C PRO A 204 13.23 6.77 -0.27
N GLY A 205 12.14 6.01 -0.34
CA GLY A 205 12.11 4.57 -0.48
C GLY A 205 10.73 4.01 -0.15
N LEU A 206 10.51 2.71 -0.37
CA LEU A 206 9.28 2.06 0.07
C LEU A 206 9.37 1.72 1.56
N HIS A 207 8.41 2.21 2.36
CA HIS A 207 8.23 1.72 3.72
C HIS A 207 7.43 0.41 3.69
N HIS A 208 6.18 0.47 3.25
CA HIS A 208 5.36 -0.74 3.12
C HIS A 208 4.26 -0.62 2.07
N SER A 209 3.78 -1.79 1.66
CA SER A 209 2.50 -1.96 0.96
C SER A 209 1.54 -2.76 1.83
N SER A 210 0.26 -2.40 1.81
CA SER A 210 -0.75 -2.99 2.67
C SER A 210 -1.90 -3.59 1.87
N TRP A 211 -2.27 -4.82 2.23
CA TRP A 211 -3.16 -5.67 1.45
C TRP A 211 -4.34 -6.14 2.29
N GLU A 212 -5.54 -5.81 1.83
CA GLU A 212 -6.75 -6.06 2.57
C GLU A 212 -7.16 -7.54 2.54
N VAL A 213 -7.36 -8.08 3.75
CA VAL A 213 -7.94 -9.39 3.98
C VAL A 213 -9.24 -9.28 4.76
N ALA A 214 -10.01 -10.37 4.83
CA ALA A 214 -11.39 -10.32 5.32
C ALA A 214 -11.54 -9.89 6.78
N ASN A 215 -10.66 -10.36 7.64
CA ASN A 215 -10.80 -10.19 9.09
C ASN A 215 -9.52 -10.59 9.83
N LEU A 216 -9.58 -10.51 11.16
CA LEU A 216 -8.49 -10.89 12.06
C LEU A 216 -7.98 -12.32 11.85
N ASP A 217 -8.89 -13.27 11.63
CA ASP A 217 -8.51 -14.68 11.42
C ASP A 217 -7.67 -14.83 10.15
N GLN A 218 -8.04 -14.14 9.06
CA GLN A 218 -7.29 -14.16 7.81
C GLN A 218 -5.91 -13.49 7.94
N ILE A 219 -5.78 -12.46 8.76
CA ILE A 219 -4.45 -11.89 9.11
C ILE A 219 -3.60 -12.96 9.80
N ALA A 220 -4.14 -13.65 10.80
CA ALA A 220 -3.42 -14.67 11.56
C ALA A 220 -3.05 -15.90 10.70
N VAL A 221 -3.96 -16.34 9.83
CA VAL A 221 -3.70 -17.44 8.88
C VAL A 221 -2.61 -17.06 7.89
N GLY A 222 -2.66 -15.83 7.34
CA GLY A 222 -1.63 -15.30 6.44
C GLY A 222 -0.25 -15.23 7.11
N ALA A 223 -0.19 -14.68 8.33
CA ALA A 223 1.03 -14.60 9.12
C ALA A 223 1.64 -15.99 9.38
N ARG A 224 0.80 -16.98 9.75
CA ARG A 224 1.23 -18.37 9.92
C ARG A 224 1.80 -18.95 8.61
N SER A 225 1.09 -18.78 7.49
CA SER A 225 1.54 -19.29 6.18
C SER A 225 2.87 -18.70 5.75
N MET A 226 3.08 -17.41 6.00
CA MET A 226 4.36 -16.74 5.73
C MET A 226 5.49 -17.28 6.62
N ALA A 227 5.22 -17.51 7.90
CA ALA A 227 6.20 -18.12 8.81
C ALA A 227 6.57 -19.55 8.40
N GLU A 228 5.60 -20.37 7.98
CA GLU A 228 5.79 -21.71 7.43
C GLU A 228 6.60 -21.71 6.12
N ALA A 229 6.49 -20.65 5.32
CA ALA A 229 7.30 -20.40 4.12
C ALA A 229 8.69 -19.81 4.43
N GLY A 230 9.05 -19.63 5.72
CA GLY A 230 10.35 -19.15 6.16
C GLY A 230 10.46 -17.63 6.39
N HIS A 231 9.38 -16.87 6.16
CA HIS A 231 9.33 -15.42 6.38
C HIS A 231 8.86 -15.11 7.80
N THR A 232 9.77 -15.19 8.77
CA THR A 232 9.47 -15.08 10.21
C THR A 232 9.68 -13.69 10.79
N THR A 233 10.37 -12.80 10.09
CA THR A 233 10.58 -11.42 10.55
C THR A 233 9.33 -10.61 10.29
N GLY A 234 8.72 -10.08 11.34
CA GLY A 234 7.48 -9.34 11.24
C GLY A 234 7.17 -8.50 12.47
N TRP A 235 6.07 -7.75 12.41
CA TRP A 235 5.50 -7.00 13.52
C TRP A 235 3.98 -7.13 13.50
N GLY A 236 3.43 -7.61 14.58
CA GLY A 236 1.99 -7.88 14.76
C GLY A 236 1.80 -9.22 15.48
N LEU A 237 0.62 -9.64 15.70
CA LEU A 237 -0.68 -9.05 15.38
C LEU A 237 -0.92 -7.78 16.20
N GLY A 238 -1.57 -6.77 15.64
CA GLY A 238 -1.83 -5.52 16.34
C GLY A 238 -3.02 -4.73 15.78
N ARG A 239 -3.34 -3.62 16.44
CA ARG A 239 -4.32 -2.62 15.99
C ARG A 239 -3.66 -1.25 16.00
N HIS A 240 -3.68 -0.56 14.87
CA HIS A 240 -3.18 0.80 14.77
C HIS A 240 -4.02 1.80 15.57
N SER A 241 -3.37 2.84 16.06
CA SER A 241 -4.05 3.97 16.72
C SER A 241 -4.60 4.98 15.72
N VAL A 242 -3.99 5.10 14.55
CA VAL A 242 -4.43 5.98 13.47
C VAL A 242 -4.90 5.11 12.29
N GLY A 243 -6.15 5.31 11.86
CA GLY A 243 -6.82 4.48 10.87
C GLY A 243 -7.44 3.20 11.41
N SER A 244 -7.23 2.85 12.69
CA SER A 244 -7.85 1.76 13.46
C SER A 244 -7.68 0.36 12.90
N ASN A 245 -6.97 0.17 11.77
CA ASN A 245 -6.87 -1.14 11.14
C ASN A 245 -6.11 -2.16 11.99
N LEU A 246 -6.60 -3.40 11.96
CA LEU A 246 -5.87 -4.57 12.41
C LEU A 246 -4.74 -4.85 11.42
N PHE A 247 -3.59 -5.30 11.92
CA PHE A 247 -2.42 -5.47 11.08
C PHE A 247 -1.52 -6.65 11.46
N HIS A 248 -0.79 -7.15 10.49
CA HIS A 248 0.43 -7.93 10.66
C HIS A 248 1.39 -7.65 9.50
N TYR A 249 2.56 -7.11 9.84
CA TYR A 249 3.64 -6.86 8.88
C TYR A 249 4.56 -8.07 8.77
N ILE A 250 5.03 -8.33 7.57
CA ILE A 250 6.10 -9.27 7.27
C ILE A 250 7.19 -8.49 6.53
N ARG A 251 8.45 -8.74 6.86
CA ARG A 251 9.57 -8.14 6.16
C ARG A 251 9.77 -8.80 4.81
N ASP A 252 9.82 -8.01 3.75
CA ASP A 252 10.13 -8.52 2.42
C ASP A 252 11.61 -8.93 2.30
N PRO A 253 12.01 -9.69 1.29
CA PRO A 253 13.39 -10.17 1.14
C PRO A 253 14.43 -9.05 1.02
N TRP A 254 14.02 -7.82 0.79
CA TRP A 254 14.89 -6.67 0.52
C TRP A 254 14.79 -5.55 1.57
N GLY A 255 14.05 -5.79 2.66
CA GLY A 255 14.05 -4.93 3.84
C GLY A 255 12.90 -3.92 3.96
N SER A 256 11.94 -3.89 3.01
CA SER A 256 10.67 -3.21 3.23
C SER A 256 9.66 -4.11 3.91
N TRP A 257 8.46 -3.62 4.12
CA TRP A 257 7.40 -4.36 4.78
C TRP A 257 6.23 -4.59 3.84
N ILE A 258 5.56 -5.72 4.01
CA ILE A 258 4.26 -6.01 3.44
C ILE A 258 3.30 -6.30 4.59
N GLU A 259 2.07 -5.80 4.49
CA GLU A 259 1.08 -5.86 5.55
C GLU A 259 -0.17 -6.59 5.10
N TYR A 260 -0.65 -7.53 5.91
CA TYR A 260 -2.07 -7.90 5.90
C TYR A 260 -2.82 -6.93 6.81
N PHE A 261 -3.91 -6.35 6.32
CA PHE A 261 -4.77 -5.50 7.13
C PHE A 261 -6.25 -5.81 6.96
N SER A 262 -7.04 -5.39 7.94
CA SER A 262 -8.50 -5.37 7.87
C SER A 262 -9.07 -4.29 8.81
N ASP A 263 -10.36 -3.98 8.67
CA ASP A 263 -11.10 -3.11 9.58
C ASP A 263 -10.50 -1.68 9.71
N ILE A 264 -10.14 -1.09 8.56
CA ILE A 264 -9.69 0.31 8.50
C ILE A 264 -10.87 1.26 8.59
N ASP A 265 -10.68 2.40 9.29
CA ASP A 265 -11.68 3.46 9.38
C ASP A 265 -12.15 3.88 7.98
N GLN A 266 -13.46 4.03 7.82
CA GLN A 266 -14.08 4.57 6.61
C GLN A 266 -14.45 6.02 6.84
N ILE A 267 -13.94 6.90 5.98
CA ILE A 267 -14.12 8.35 6.09
C ILE A 267 -14.94 8.91 4.93
N THR A 268 -15.44 10.10 5.13
CA THR A 268 -16.14 10.90 4.12
C THR A 268 -15.50 12.28 3.99
N GLU A 269 -16.02 13.11 3.11
CA GLU A 269 -15.64 14.53 2.98
C GLU A 269 -15.75 15.33 4.30
N LYS A 270 -16.44 14.78 5.31
CA LYS A 270 -16.63 15.40 6.64
C LYS A 270 -15.52 15.07 7.62
N TRP A 271 -14.57 14.21 7.24
CA TRP A 271 -13.45 13.88 8.11
C TRP A 271 -12.62 15.12 8.41
N GLU A 272 -12.35 15.37 9.69
CA GLU A 272 -11.52 16.47 10.16
C GLU A 272 -10.16 15.90 10.59
N PRO A 273 -9.08 16.22 9.87
CA PRO A 273 -7.73 15.73 10.17
C PRO A 273 -7.27 16.12 11.57
N GLN A 274 -6.55 15.20 12.22
CA GLN A 274 -5.97 15.40 13.54
C GLN A 274 -4.45 15.17 13.53
N ASP A 275 -3.76 15.85 14.44
CA ASP A 275 -2.37 15.54 14.79
C ASP A 275 -2.40 14.72 16.09
N TRP A 276 -1.93 13.48 16.03
CA TRP A 276 -1.97 12.53 17.13
C TRP A 276 -0.61 12.38 17.82
N ASP A 277 -0.55 12.70 19.11
CA ASP A 277 0.58 12.34 19.98
C ASP A 277 0.30 10.96 20.58
N THR A 278 0.58 9.91 19.82
CA THR A 278 0.24 8.54 20.21
C THR A 278 1.30 7.55 19.74
N SER A 279 1.32 6.38 20.38
CA SER A 279 2.01 5.21 19.85
C SER A 279 1.39 4.80 18.50
N PRO A 280 2.15 4.23 17.56
CA PRO A 280 1.60 3.76 16.27
C PRO A 280 0.55 2.65 16.42
N ALA A 281 0.43 2.01 17.57
CA ALA A 281 -0.56 0.97 17.82
C ALA A 281 -1.19 1.07 19.21
N VAL A 282 -2.49 0.76 19.28
CA VAL A 282 -3.25 0.65 20.54
C VAL A 282 -2.80 -0.58 21.32
N TRP A 283 -2.59 -1.68 20.64
CA TRP A 283 -2.01 -2.91 21.16
C TRP A 283 -1.27 -3.68 20.06
N CYS A 284 -0.11 -4.20 20.39
CA CYS A 284 0.75 -5.01 19.51
C CYS A 284 1.92 -5.57 20.33
N PRO A 285 2.69 -6.54 19.80
CA PRO A 285 4.03 -6.82 20.28
C PRO A 285 4.96 -5.61 20.19
N VAL A 286 6.12 -5.69 20.82
CA VAL A 286 7.16 -4.65 20.71
C VAL A 286 7.52 -4.44 19.23
N MET A 287 7.49 -3.19 18.80
CA MET A 287 7.84 -2.82 17.42
C MET A 287 9.34 -3.06 17.19
N PRO A 288 9.74 -3.77 16.12
CA PRO A 288 11.15 -3.93 15.77
C PRO A 288 11.81 -2.57 15.50
N GLY A 289 13.05 -2.40 15.98
CA GLY A 289 13.78 -1.14 15.78
C GLY A 289 13.99 -0.76 14.32
N GLU A 290 14.10 -1.77 13.44
CA GLU A 290 14.23 -1.59 12.00
C GLU A 290 12.92 -1.22 11.27
N PHE A 291 11.77 -1.22 11.96
CA PHE A 291 10.46 -0.97 11.32
C PHE A 291 10.40 0.40 10.64
N ILE A 292 10.97 1.41 11.28
CA ILE A 292 11.00 2.79 10.75
C ILE A 292 12.31 3.16 10.06
N VAL A 293 13.19 2.19 9.81
CA VAL A 293 14.49 2.43 9.19
C VAL A 293 14.41 2.17 7.68
N ASN A 294 14.73 3.19 6.89
CA ASN A 294 14.82 3.04 5.44
C ASN A 294 16.06 2.20 5.07
N GLN A 295 15.84 1.04 4.47
CA GLN A 295 16.88 0.11 4.05
C GLN A 295 17.36 0.35 2.61
N GLU A 296 16.72 1.24 1.87
CA GLU A 296 17.17 1.63 0.53
C GLU A 296 18.41 2.50 0.62
N SER A 297 19.33 2.35 -0.33
CA SER A 297 20.48 3.23 -0.43
C SER A 297 20.05 4.66 -0.75
N LYS A 298 20.74 5.65 -0.16
CA LYS A 298 20.50 7.04 -0.56
C LYS A 298 20.76 7.20 -2.07
N PRO A 299 19.89 7.91 -2.79
CA PRO A 299 20.22 8.35 -4.14
C PRO A 299 21.55 9.14 -4.14
N GLU A 300 22.39 8.88 -5.16
CA GLU A 300 23.63 9.64 -5.38
C GLU A 300 23.35 11.10 -5.78
#